data_7e2525e620af497c28187583a950f656
#
_entry.id   7e2525e620af497c28187583a950f656
#
_cell.length_a   1.000
_cell.length_b   1.000
_cell.length_c   1.000
_cell.angle_alpha   90.00
_cell.angle_beta   90.00
_cell.angle_gamma   90.00
#
_symmetry.space_group_name_H-M   'P 1'
#
loop_
_entity.id
_entity.type
_entity.pdbx_description
1 polymer ?
#
loop_
_entity_poly.entity_id
_entity_poly.type
_entity_poly.pdbx_seq_one_letter_code
_entity_poly.pdbx_strand_id
1 'polypeptide(L)'
;MLAELFRYWTTFAPERVRKFGYLKRLIDLEFRHERNEHAWADHILSCRTFIVEAADKCPKQGTAVVLGSGLLLEVPLRSLAERFDRVYLVDMFHMPQVRVEAKKHFNVKLLYGDVTGIFAMMGEGDYPGGSIPAPEPR
;
A
#
# COMPACT_ATOMS: atom_id res chain seq x y z
N MET A 1 14.56 -9.55 -16.09
CA MET A 1 13.79 -10.78 -16.42
C MET A 1 14.07 -11.91 -15.44
N LEU A 2 15.30 -12.43 -15.28
CA LEU A 2 15.59 -13.50 -14.30
C LEU A 2 15.37 -13.06 -12.85
N ALA A 3 15.78 -11.84 -12.49
CA ALA A 3 15.59 -11.29 -11.15
C ALA A 3 14.10 -11.10 -10.81
N GLU A 4 13.29 -10.61 -11.75
CA GLU A 4 11.83 -10.49 -11.60
C GLU A 4 11.17 -11.85 -11.37
N LEU A 5 11.59 -12.86 -12.14
CA LEU A 5 11.10 -14.22 -12.00
C LEU A 5 11.50 -14.82 -10.64
N PHE A 6 12.75 -14.64 -10.23
CA PHE A 6 13.22 -15.05 -8.91
C PHE A 6 12.42 -14.37 -7.78
N ARG A 7 12.20 -13.04 -7.88
CA ARG A 7 11.40 -12.26 -6.93
C ARG A 7 9.97 -12.80 -6.85
N TYR A 8 9.36 -13.13 -7.99
CA TYR A 8 8.02 -13.70 -8.06
C TYR A 8 7.91 -15.03 -7.33
N TRP A 9 8.87 -15.94 -7.54
CA TRP A 9 8.84 -17.27 -6.91
C TRP A 9 9.17 -17.25 -5.43
N THR A 10 10.02 -16.34 -4.99
CA THR A 10 10.44 -16.22 -3.58
C THR A 10 9.49 -15.39 -2.73
N THR A 11 8.62 -14.57 -3.34
CA THR A 11 7.65 -13.78 -2.59
C THR A 11 6.43 -14.65 -2.25
N PHE A 12 6.23 -14.92 -0.96
CA PHE A 12 5.01 -15.61 -0.52
C PHE A 12 3.81 -14.67 -0.65
N ALA A 13 2.82 -15.09 -1.44
CA ALA A 13 1.57 -14.37 -1.65
C ALA A 13 0.40 -15.36 -1.79
N PRO A 14 -0.81 -15.00 -1.34
CA PRO A 14 -2.01 -15.81 -1.52
C PRO A 14 -2.26 -16.17 -2.98
N GLU A 15 -2.82 -17.34 -3.23
CA GLU A 15 -3.10 -17.84 -4.58
C GLU A 15 -3.92 -16.85 -5.40
N ARG A 16 -4.91 -16.21 -4.79
CA ARG A 16 -5.76 -15.21 -5.44
C ARG A 16 -4.96 -14.02 -5.96
N VAL A 17 -4.00 -13.51 -5.17
CA VAL A 17 -3.11 -12.39 -5.54
C VAL A 17 -2.24 -12.78 -6.74
N ARG A 18 -1.84 -14.06 -6.82
CA ARG A 18 -1.09 -14.60 -7.95
C ARG A 18 -1.97 -14.81 -9.17
N LYS A 19 -3.15 -15.44 -9.00
CA LYS A 19 -4.10 -15.77 -10.07
C LYS A 19 -4.53 -14.53 -10.86
N PHE A 20 -4.80 -13.42 -10.16
CA PHE A 20 -5.16 -12.15 -10.80
C PHE A 20 -3.96 -11.33 -11.31
N GLY A 21 -2.74 -11.85 -11.18
CA GLY A 21 -1.53 -11.19 -11.64
C GLY A 21 -1.13 -9.96 -10.81
N TYR A 22 -1.75 -9.75 -9.66
CA TYR A 22 -1.47 -8.57 -8.83
C TYR A 22 -0.04 -8.57 -8.30
N LEU A 23 0.45 -9.72 -7.81
CA LEU A 23 1.85 -9.86 -7.40
C LEU A 23 2.81 -9.51 -8.53
N LYS A 24 2.53 -10.02 -9.73
CA LYS A 24 3.37 -9.72 -10.90
C LYS A 24 3.42 -8.22 -11.17
N ARG A 25 2.28 -7.53 -11.12
CA ARG A 25 2.22 -6.07 -11.33
C ARG A 25 3.02 -5.29 -10.29
N LEU A 26 2.98 -5.68 -9.02
CA LEU A 26 3.79 -5.04 -7.98
C LEU A 26 5.29 -5.24 -8.22
N ILE A 27 5.69 -6.43 -8.63
CA ILE A 27 7.09 -6.73 -8.96
C ILE A 27 7.52 -5.95 -10.22
N ASP A 28 6.71 -5.95 -11.27
CA ASP A 28 7.00 -5.17 -12.49
C ASP A 28 7.14 -3.66 -12.17
N LEU A 29 6.32 -3.14 -11.24
CA LEU A 29 6.41 -1.75 -10.79
C LEU A 29 7.69 -1.49 -10.00
N GLU A 30 8.09 -2.40 -9.09
CA GLU A 30 9.34 -2.32 -8.32
C GLU A 30 10.53 -2.19 -9.26
N PHE A 31 10.68 -3.12 -10.20
CA PHE A 31 11.79 -3.11 -11.16
C PHE A 31 11.73 -1.95 -12.17
N ARG A 32 10.52 -1.51 -12.53
CA ARG A 32 10.36 -0.32 -13.37
C ARG A 32 10.82 0.94 -12.63
N HIS A 33 10.46 1.08 -11.37
CA HIS A 33 10.92 2.19 -10.53
C HIS A 33 12.46 2.17 -10.43
N GLU A 34 13.07 1.04 -10.10
CA GLU A 34 14.53 0.91 -10.01
C GLU A 34 15.23 1.35 -11.31
N ARG A 35 14.71 0.95 -12.47
CA ARG A 35 15.28 1.33 -13.78
C ARG A 35 15.08 2.81 -14.14
N ASN A 36 14.10 3.46 -13.57
CA ASN A 36 13.70 4.84 -13.91
C ASN A 36 13.75 5.77 -12.69
N GLU A 37 14.51 5.44 -11.67
CA GLU A 37 14.53 6.17 -10.40
C GLU A 37 14.70 7.67 -10.60
N HIS A 38 15.68 8.09 -11.41
CA HIS A 38 15.93 9.50 -11.69
C HIS A 38 14.75 10.18 -12.41
N ALA A 39 14.14 9.50 -13.38
CA ALA A 39 13.03 10.07 -14.13
C ALA A 39 11.75 10.22 -13.28
N TRP A 40 11.60 9.40 -12.25
CA TRP A 40 10.44 9.43 -11.36
C TRP A 40 10.62 10.27 -10.10
N ALA A 41 11.86 10.65 -9.79
CA ALA A 41 12.19 11.33 -8.55
C ALA A 41 11.35 12.59 -8.30
N ASP A 42 11.26 13.49 -9.29
CA ASP A 42 10.52 14.74 -9.17
C ASP A 42 9.01 14.50 -9.01
N HIS A 43 8.47 13.52 -9.73
CA HIS A 43 7.06 13.12 -9.59
C HIS A 43 6.78 12.58 -8.19
N ILE A 44 7.58 11.64 -7.71
CA ILE A 44 7.45 11.06 -6.37
C ILE A 44 7.54 12.13 -5.29
N LEU A 45 8.52 13.03 -5.42
CA LEU A 45 8.69 14.14 -4.48
C LEU A 45 7.47 15.05 -4.48
N SER A 46 6.96 15.41 -5.65
CA SER A 46 5.76 16.26 -5.78
C SER A 46 4.54 15.62 -5.15
N CYS A 47 4.31 14.31 -5.39
CA CYS A 47 3.21 13.57 -4.77
C CYS A 47 3.33 13.55 -3.24
N ARG A 48 4.52 13.25 -2.72
CA ARG A 48 4.77 13.23 -1.27
C ARG A 48 4.57 14.59 -0.64
N THR A 49 5.07 15.64 -1.26
CA THR A 49 4.88 17.03 -0.80
C THR A 49 3.40 17.38 -0.73
N PHE A 50 2.66 17.10 -1.81
CA PHE A 50 1.22 17.33 -1.85
C PHE A 50 0.45 16.61 -0.73
N ILE A 51 0.78 15.34 -0.48
CA ILE A 51 0.15 14.54 0.58
C ILE A 51 0.45 15.14 1.96
N VAL A 52 1.70 15.57 2.21
CA VAL A 52 2.08 16.20 3.48
C VAL A 52 1.36 17.53 3.66
N GLU A 53 1.31 18.39 2.65
CA GLU A 53 0.58 19.65 2.71
C GLU A 53 -0.92 19.46 2.94
N ALA A 54 -1.52 18.43 2.33
CA ALA A 54 -2.92 18.08 2.57
C ALA A 54 -3.13 17.60 4.03
N ALA A 55 -2.23 16.78 4.54
CA ALA A 55 -2.26 16.31 5.93
C ALA A 55 -2.15 17.45 6.92
N ASP A 56 -1.28 18.43 6.66
CA ASP A 56 -1.10 19.60 7.52
C ASP A 56 -2.34 20.51 7.57
N LYS A 57 -3.20 20.46 6.53
CA LYS A 57 -4.47 21.18 6.50
C LYS A 57 -5.63 20.46 7.18
N CYS A 58 -5.45 19.21 7.60
CA CYS A 58 -6.49 18.47 8.30
C CYS A 58 -6.75 19.08 9.69
N PRO A 59 -7.99 19.47 9.99
CA PRO A 59 -8.31 20.11 11.28
C PRO A 59 -8.22 19.15 12.46
N LYS A 60 -8.32 17.84 12.19
CA LYS A 60 -8.16 16.76 13.17
C LYS A 60 -7.26 15.68 12.60
N GLN A 61 -6.22 15.37 13.31
CA GLN A 61 -5.23 14.36 12.91
C GLN A 61 -5.52 12.99 13.55
N GLY A 62 -6.79 12.54 13.53
CA GLY A 62 -7.19 11.27 14.12
C GLY A 62 -6.73 10.05 13.31
N THR A 63 -7.38 9.79 12.18
CA THR A 63 -7.10 8.60 11.36
C THR A 63 -6.86 8.98 9.91
N ALA A 64 -5.75 8.51 9.35
CA ALA A 64 -5.48 8.52 7.92
C ALA A 64 -5.68 7.12 7.32
N VAL A 65 -6.28 7.06 6.13
CA VAL A 65 -6.45 5.82 5.38
C VAL A 65 -5.86 6.00 3.98
N VAL A 66 -4.91 5.14 3.65
CA VAL A 66 -4.28 5.10 2.31
C VAL A 66 -4.89 3.94 1.55
N LEU A 67 -5.68 4.23 0.54
CA LEU A 67 -6.31 3.24 -0.33
C LEU A 67 -5.41 2.93 -1.52
N GLY A 68 -5.07 1.65 -1.72
CA GLY A 68 -4.13 1.24 -2.76
C GLY A 68 -2.70 1.65 -2.43
N SER A 69 -2.20 1.27 -1.26
CA SER A 69 -0.89 1.71 -0.76
C SER A 69 0.31 1.28 -1.62
N GLY A 70 0.16 0.23 -2.43
CA GLY A 70 1.16 -0.25 -3.37
C GLY A 70 2.52 -0.50 -2.73
N LEU A 71 3.56 0.07 -3.33
CA LEU A 71 4.95 0.00 -2.85
C LEU A 71 5.35 1.19 -1.95
N LEU A 72 4.41 2.07 -1.62
CA LEU A 72 4.65 3.32 -0.87
C LEU A 72 5.58 4.31 -1.59
N LEU A 73 5.73 4.23 -2.90
CA LEU A 73 6.63 5.11 -3.63
C LEU A 73 6.26 6.58 -3.44
N GLU A 74 4.99 6.90 -3.65
CA GLU A 74 4.44 8.25 -3.51
C GLU A 74 3.90 8.55 -2.11
N VAL A 75 3.80 7.54 -1.24
CA VAL A 75 3.21 7.68 0.10
C VAL A 75 4.29 8.01 1.13
N PRO A 76 4.26 9.19 1.76
CA PRO A 76 5.21 9.58 2.81
C PRO A 76 4.79 8.99 4.15
N LEU A 77 4.91 7.65 4.30
CA LEU A 77 4.39 6.92 5.44
C LEU A 77 4.86 7.47 6.79
N ARG A 78 6.15 7.77 6.91
CA ARG A 78 6.72 8.36 8.14
C ARG A 78 6.01 9.66 8.50
N SER A 79 5.86 10.56 7.53
CA SER A 79 5.22 11.85 7.74
C SER A 79 3.75 11.72 8.14
N LEU A 80 3.04 10.74 7.58
CA LEU A 80 1.67 10.43 7.98
C LEU A 80 1.62 9.84 9.39
N ALA A 81 2.53 8.91 9.72
CA ALA A 81 2.60 8.30 11.04
C ALA A 81 2.93 9.32 12.15
N GLU A 82 3.73 10.33 11.84
CA GLU A 82 4.06 11.41 12.78
C GLU A 82 2.90 12.40 13.02
N ARG A 83 1.96 12.50 12.06
CA ARG A 83 0.85 13.48 12.09
C ARG A 83 -0.47 12.92 12.56
N PHE A 84 -0.74 11.65 12.29
CA PHE A 84 -2.02 11.03 12.60
C PHE A 84 -1.92 10.05 13.76
N ASP A 85 -2.97 9.98 14.56
CA ASP A 85 -3.06 9.01 15.68
C ASP A 85 -3.02 7.57 15.17
N ARG A 86 -3.62 7.34 13.99
CA ARG A 86 -3.67 6.03 13.33
C ARG A 86 -3.50 6.18 11.82
N VAL A 87 -2.77 5.27 11.21
CA VAL A 87 -2.63 5.17 9.74
C VAL A 87 -2.99 3.76 9.30
N TYR A 88 -3.93 3.63 8.41
CA TYR A 88 -4.27 2.37 7.76
C TYR A 88 -3.78 2.35 6.33
N LEU A 89 -3.00 1.33 5.99
CA LEU A 89 -2.63 1.05 4.61
C LEU A 89 -3.52 -0.08 4.10
N VAL A 90 -4.35 0.21 3.12
CA VAL A 90 -5.31 -0.74 2.54
C VAL A 90 -4.85 -1.13 1.15
N ASP A 91 -4.64 -2.43 0.94
CA ASP A 91 -4.27 -2.98 -0.36
C ASP A 91 -4.66 -4.46 -0.43
N MET A 92 -4.73 -5.01 -1.63
CA MET A 92 -4.95 -6.43 -1.81
C MET A 92 -3.81 -7.28 -1.27
N PHE A 93 -2.60 -6.76 -1.37
CA PHE A 93 -1.38 -7.43 -0.92
C PHE A 93 -0.32 -6.40 -0.57
N HIS A 94 0.31 -6.59 0.57
CA HIS A 94 1.44 -5.77 0.98
C HIS A 94 2.74 -6.53 0.75
N MET A 95 3.60 -6.00 -0.09
CA MET A 95 4.94 -6.54 -0.36
C MET A 95 5.77 -6.60 0.93
N PRO A 96 6.75 -7.52 1.04
CA PRO A 96 7.58 -7.67 2.25
C PRO A 96 8.21 -6.37 2.73
N GLN A 97 8.72 -5.54 1.83
CA GLN A 97 9.32 -4.24 2.18
C GLN A 97 8.30 -3.26 2.78
N VAL A 98 7.06 -3.25 2.28
CA VAL A 98 5.99 -2.43 2.84
C VAL A 98 5.64 -2.86 4.26
N ARG A 99 5.61 -4.18 4.50
CA ARG A 99 5.37 -4.73 5.85
C ARG A 99 6.48 -4.38 6.82
N VAL A 100 7.73 -4.41 6.36
CA VAL A 100 8.89 -4.01 7.17
C VAL A 100 8.82 -2.51 7.49
N GLU A 101 8.50 -1.68 6.51
CA GLU A 101 8.37 -0.23 6.70
C GLU A 101 7.24 0.12 7.68
N ALA A 102 6.07 -0.49 7.50
CA ALA A 102 4.92 -0.29 8.40
C ALA A 102 5.23 -0.64 9.86
N LYS A 103 6.00 -1.71 10.10
CA LYS A 103 6.38 -2.15 11.46
C LYS A 103 7.28 -1.16 12.21
N LYS A 104 7.90 -0.22 11.52
CA LYS A 104 8.69 0.85 12.17
C LYS A 104 7.83 1.87 12.92
N HIS A 105 6.52 1.84 12.67
CA HIS A 105 5.57 2.80 13.22
C HIS A 105 4.46 2.07 14.00
N PHE A 106 4.36 2.32 15.30
CA PHE A 106 3.41 1.63 16.19
C PHE A 106 1.94 1.90 15.87
N ASN A 107 1.66 3.03 15.22
CA ASN A 107 0.33 3.50 14.86
C ASN A 107 -0.07 3.19 13.41
N VAL A 108 0.76 2.47 12.66
CA VAL A 108 0.48 2.02 11.29
C VAL A 108 -0.06 0.60 11.30
N LYS A 109 -1.17 0.37 10.60
CA LYS A 109 -1.77 -0.95 10.43
C LYS A 109 -1.99 -1.28 8.96
N LEU A 110 -1.71 -2.53 8.60
CA LEU A 110 -1.96 -3.06 7.28
C LEU A 110 -3.34 -3.71 7.25
N LEU A 111 -4.17 -3.31 6.31
CA LEU A 111 -5.44 -3.94 6.02
C LEU A 111 -5.39 -4.54 4.61
N TYR A 112 -5.95 -5.73 4.48
CA TYR A 112 -6.03 -6.44 3.21
C TYR A 112 -7.44 -6.29 2.67
N GLY A 113 -7.58 -5.67 1.50
CA GLY A 113 -8.89 -5.42 0.92
C GLY A 113 -8.82 -5.06 -0.56
N ASP A 114 -9.86 -5.46 -1.29
CA ASP A 114 -10.09 -5.04 -2.67
C ASP A 114 -10.82 -3.69 -2.66
N VAL A 115 -10.05 -2.62 -2.77
CA VAL A 115 -10.59 -1.24 -2.74
C VAL A 115 -11.54 -0.96 -3.89
N THR A 116 -11.37 -1.67 -5.01
CA THR A 116 -12.18 -1.47 -6.22
C THR A 116 -13.42 -2.34 -6.26
N GLY A 117 -13.46 -3.44 -5.50
CA GLY A 117 -14.49 -4.47 -5.57
C GLY A 117 -14.46 -5.30 -6.86
N ILE A 118 -13.54 -5.03 -7.79
CA ILE A 118 -13.48 -5.72 -9.08
C ILE A 118 -13.22 -7.21 -8.91
N PHE A 119 -12.35 -7.58 -7.99
CA PHE A 119 -12.01 -8.98 -7.75
C PHE A 119 -13.16 -9.75 -7.10
N ALA A 120 -13.99 -9.09 -6.31
CA ALA A 120 -15.23 -9.66 -5.79
C ALA A 120 -16.24 -9.93 -6.92
N MET A 121 -16.32 -9.04 -7.91
CA MET A 121 -17.19 -9.19 -9.08
C MET A 121 -16.72 -10.27 -10.07
N MET A 122 -15.42 -10.55 -10.12
CA MET A 122 -14.84 -11.56 -11.03
C MET A 122 -15.05 -13.00 -10.53
N GLY A 123 -15.82 -13.16 -9.47
CA GLY A 123 -16.34 -14.43 -8.99
C GLY A 123 -15.32 -15.32 -8.29
N GLU A 124 -15.75 -15.87 -7.20
CA GLU A 124 -15.25 -16.97 -6.41
C GLU A 124 -14.63 -16.61 -5.06
N GLY A 125 -15.47 -16.87 -4.06
CA GLY A 125 -15.03 -17.18 -2.69
C GLY A 125 -14.72 -16.00 -1.81
N ASP A 126 -15.13 -16.16 -0.59
CA ASP A 126 -14.94 -15.26 0.54
C ASP A 126 -13.57 -14.58 0.54
N TYR A 127 -13.62 -13.26 0.46
CA TYR A 127 -12.48 -12.44 0.76
C TYR A 127 -12.24 -12.51 2.28
N PRO A 128 -11.09 -12.98 2.77
CA PRO A 128 -10.73 -12.79 4.16
C PRO A 128 -10.25 -11.33 4.34
N GLY A 129 -10.99 -10.41 3.76
CA GLY A 129 -10.85 -8.99 4.00
C GLY A 129 -11.61 -8.69 5.26
N GLY A 130 -10.90 -8.60 6.38
CA GLY A 130 -11.49 -8.03 7.55
C GLY A 130 -12.19 -6.73 7.18
N SER A 131 -13.46 -6.61 7.51
CA SER A 131 -14.19 -5.36 7.42
C SER A 131 -13.31 -4.24 7.99
N ILE A 132 -13.22 -3.13 7.27
CA ILE A 132 -12.62 -1.92 7.83
C ILE A 132 -13.29 -1.71 9.18
N PRO A 133 -12.55 -1.77 10.30
CA PRO A 133 -13.19 -1.63 11.60
C PRO A 133 -13.89 -0.28 11.63
N ALA A 134 -15.17 -0.29 11.99
CA ALA A 134 -15.91 0.94 12.20
C ALA A 134 -15.14 1.85 13.16
N PRO A 135 -15.09 3.16 12.95
CA PRO A 135 -14.47 4.06 13.88
C PRO A 135 -15.12 3.87 15.24
N GLU A 136 -14.31 3.58 16.27
CA GLU A 136 -14.83 3.47 17.64
C GLU A 136 -15.50 4.81 18.02
N PRO A 137 -16.70 4.76 18.58
CA PRO A 137 -17.34 5.96 19.13
C PRO A 137 -16.43 6.53 20.21
N ARG A 138 -16.24 7.84 20.20
CA ARG A 138 -15.46 8.60 21.20
C ARG A 138 -16.23 8.74 22.48
#